data_43d04a43f2eda8ee33ffcc922237f108
#
_entry.id   43d04a43f2eda8ee33ffcc922237f108
#
_cell.length_a   1.000
_cell.length_b   1.000
_cell.length_c   1.000
_cell.angle_alpha   90.00
_cell.angle_beta   90.00
_cell.angle_gamma   90.00
#
_symmetry.space_group_name_H-M   'P 1'
#
loop_
_entity.id
_entity.type
_entity.pdbx_description
1 polymer ?
#
loop_
_entity_poly.entity_id
_entity_poly.type
_entity_poly.pdbx_seq_one_letter_code
_entity_poly.pdbx_strand_id
1 'polypeptide(L)'
;MPSVEQQIEQSRAKKKALIKKSLLGFSLVMLIGVAGVLLISYMPTVTSNVTDATDDTTAVPQTAKSTPVVEVNEEERKALQMALSELKQSVNDLVSRVSHSQMFLEKASEVERKLNSAFNEYGASNYSAVMNALDDIKSSVDTINTDYENAYTQPYEDALLAFNNGNVSSAFNLNKTSLTINPDFEKANILQQRIDVFDEVQDAYEQARIGKVENNISKQREAYAKIVQLDPARKDAQQALDAINRQLQDSRFDTLLAQANRAIEQGDYPAAAEFLNDAKSLKASSSELATISKKLASLIASQEQQKIENQVALFVSADEWQTVKLLANKGLASFPASPALLEAKQNAEAILDAEKSLSAYQRRPERLSDNNVRNLALQDIARAGSHAEKSAKLRAQISSLEQVIDNINQPRSVTITSDNDTYIKVLGVGLVGEVKTKTIQLKPGTYRIEGSREGYRSTIQEIVVSPSDTNLSVHVVCTEKV
;
A
#
# COMPACT_ATOMS: atom_id res chain seq x y z
N MET A 1 -9.44 -29.12 20.86
CA MET A 1 -8.33 -28.55 20.09
C MET A 1 -8.77 -27.16 19.65
N PRO A 2 -8.01 -26.11 19.89
CA PRO A 2 -8.38 -24.76 19.45
C PRO A 2 -8.42 -24.70 17.92
N SER A 3 -9.38 -23.95 17.36
CA SER A 3 -9.55 -23.83 15.92
C SER A 3 -8.34 -23.14 15.26
N VAL A 4 -8.12 -23.42 13.98
CA VAL A 4 -7.01 -22.83 13.20
C VAL A 4 -7.02 -21.28 13.26
N GLU A 5 -8.21 -20.68 13.32
CA GLU A 5 -8.38 -19.23 13.50
C GLU A 5 -7.85 -18.72 14.84
N GLN A 6 -8.08 -19.46 15.94
CA GLN A 6 -7.56 -19.10 17.26
C GLN A 6 -6.02 -19.21 17.33
N GLN A 7 -5.42 -20.14 16.59
CA GLN A 7 -3.96 -20.25 16.51
C GLN A 7 -3.34 -19.11 15.69
N ILE A 8 -4.02 -18.67 14.63
CA ILE A 8 -3.58 -17.53 13.80
C ILE A 8 -3.68 -16.22 14.59
N GLU A 9 -4.76 -16.00 15.34
CA GLU A 9 -4.89 -14.82 16.20
C GLU A 9 -3.86 -14.76 17.31
N GLN A 10 -3.58 -15.91 17.97
CA GLN A 10 -2.54 -15.98 19.00
C GLN A 10 -1.13 -15.73 18.43
N SER A 11 -0.86 -16.19 17.20
CA SER A 11 0.43 -15.95 16.55
C SER A 11 0.59 -14.46 16.14
N ARG A 12 -0.47 -13.81 15.68
CA ARG A 12 -0.51 -12.37 15.37
C ARG A 12 -0.36 -11.50 16.63
N ALA A 13 -0.98 -11.90 17.73
CA ALA A 13 -0.85 -11.21 19.02
C ALA A 13 0.58 -11.30 19.58
N LYS A 14 1.22 -12.50 19.49
CA LYS A 14 2.62 -12.68 19.90
C LYS A 14 3.60 -11.87 19.05
N LYS A 15 3.42 -11.80 17.71
CA LYS A 15 4.24 -10.95 16.82
C LYS A 15 4.09 -9.47 17.12
N LYS A 16 2.86 -8.97 17.37
CA LYS A 16 2.64 -7.56 17.77
C LYS A 16 3.25 -7.23 19.12
N ALA A 17 3.24 -8.16 20.08
CA ALA A 17 3.89 -7.97 21.39
C ALA A 17 5.42 -7.95 21.29
N LEU A 18 6.03 -8.76 20.40
CA LEU A 18 7.48 -8.75 20.16
C LEU A 18 7.94 -7.44 19.51
N ILE A 19 7.21 -6.94 18.50
CA ILE A 19 7.51 -5.68 17.81
C ILE A 19 7.41 -4.49 18.79
N LYS A 20 6.38 -4.48 19.68
CA LYS A 20 6.27 -3.44 20.73
C LYS A 20 7.43 -3.48 21.73
N LYS A 21 7.91 -4.66 22.15
CA LYS A 21 9.06 -4.80 23.05
C LYS A 21 10.37 -4.36 22.38
N SER A 22 10.57 -4.65 21.10
CA SER A 22 11.75 -4.21 20.34
C SER A 22 11.79 -2.69 20.12
N LEU A 23 10.63 -2.06 19.84
CA LEU A 23 10.54 -0.59 19.72
C LEU A 23 10.79 0.12 21.05
N LEU A 24 10.31 -0.42 22.18
CA LEU A 24 10.58 0.14 23.51
C LEU A 24 12.06 0.02 23.90
N GLY A 25 12.73 -1.10 23.54
CA GLY A 25 14.16 -1.29 23.77
C GLY A 25 15.02 -0.31 22.99
N PHE A 26 14.70 -0.07 21.73
CA PHE A 26 15.43 0.88 20.87
C PHE A 26 15.26 2.35 21.35
N SER A 27 14.07 2.71 21.84
CA SER A 27 13.81 4.04 22.44
C SER A 27 14.59 4.27 23.73
N LEU A 28 14.75 3.24 24.57
CA LEU A 28 15.51 3.33 25.83
C LEU A 28 17.00 3.52 25.59
N VAL A 29 17.59 2.82 24.61
CA VAL A 29 19.02 2.94 24.25
C VAL A 29 19.32 4.32 23.66
N MET A 30 18.41 4.88 22.85
CA MET A 30 18.57 6.24 22.31
C MET A 30 18.50 7.31 23.41
N LEU A 31 17.63 7.14 24.41
CA LEU A 31 17.51 8.07 25.55
C LEU A 31 18.75 8.06 26.46
N ILE A 32 19.38 6.89 26.66
CA ILE A 32 20.62 6.77 27.46
C ILE A 32 21.79 7.40 26.68
N GLY A 33 21.86 7.26 25.35
CA GLY A 33 22.89 7.88 24.52
C GLY A 33 22.83 9.42 24.55
N VAL A 34 21.62 10.00 24.47
CA VAL A 34 21.43 11.46 24.52
C VAL A 34 21.72 12.03 25.92
N ALA A 35 21.38 11.30 27.00
CA ALA A 35 21.70 11.69 28.36
C ALA A 35 23.21 11.65 28.63
N GLY A 36 23.95 10.69 28.07
CA GLY A 36 25.40 10.59 28.18
C GLY A 36 26.13 11.77 27.51
N VAL A 37 25.70 12.19 26.34
CA VAL A 37 26.29 13.34 25.61
C VAL A 37 26.01 14.66 26.35
N LEU A 38 24.86 14.85 27.00
CA LEU A 38 24.52 16.04 27.77
C LEU A 38 25.27 16.13 29.08
N LEU A 39 25.64 14.99 29.74
CA LEU A 39 26.42 14.98 30.96
C LEU A 39 27.89 15.36 30.76
N ILE A 40 28.48 15.08 29.58
CA ILE A 40 29.85 15.47 29.24
C ILE A 40 29.95 16.97 28.93
N SER A 41 28.86 17.62 28.53
CA SER A 41 28.83 19.07 28.20
C SER A 41 28.64 19.98 29.43
N TYR A 42 28.45 19.45 30.63
CA TYR A 42 28.12 20.22 31.83
C TYR A 42 29.15 20.09 32.98
N MET A 43 30.42 19.80 32.68
CA MET A 43 31.45 19.88 33.72
C MET A 43 31.96 21.31 33.82
N PRO A 44 31.80 21.98 34.99
CA PRO A 44 32.39 23.30 35.19
C PRO A 44 33.90 23.20 35.39
N THR A 45 34.64 23.98 34.62
CA THR A 45 36.07 24.23 34.81
C THR A 45 36.30 24.97 36.11
N VAL A 46 36.96 24.30 37.05
CA VAL A 46 37.39 24.93 38.28
C VAL A 46 38.67 25.72 38.00
N THR A 47 38.57 27.02 37.95
CA THR A 47 39.70 27.95 38.01
C THR A 47 40.05 28.23 39.47
N SER A 48 41.21 27.74 39.92
CA SER A 48 41.76 28.10 41.22
C SER A 48 42.58 29.37 41.10
N ASN A 49 42.08 30.43 41.71
CA ASN A 49 42.86 31.66 41.99
C ASN A 49 43.83 31.41 43.12
N VAL A 50 45.11 31.72 42.87
CA VAL A 50 46.12 31.80 43.88
C VAL A 50 46.28 33.29 44.26
N THR A 51 46.02 33.62 45.51
CA THR A 51 46.38 34.95 46.14
C THR A 51 47.73 34.84 46.83
N ASP A 52 48.51 35.85 46.53
CA ASP A 52 49.77 36.22 47.17
C ASP A 52 49.70 36.31 48.76
N ALA A 53 50.74 35.90 49.38
CA ALA A 53 51.21 36.53 50.63
C ALA A 53 52.71 36.31 50.82
N THR A 54 53.36 37.41 50.99
CA THR A 54 54.74 37.69 51.23
C THR A 54 55.27 37.27 52.65
N ASP A 55 56.58 37.20 52.72
CA ASP A 55 57.57 37.62 53.76
C ASP A 55 58.29 36.52 54.56
N ASP A 56 59.47 36.46 54.45
CA ASP A 56 60.71 37.06 55.05
C ASP A 56 61.61 36.10 55.83
N THR A 57 62.89 36.26 55.54
CA THR A 57 64.07 36.21 56.43
C THR A 57 64.86 34.93 56.72
N THR A 58 66.07 34.98 56.13
CA THR A 58 67.43 34.73 56.69
C THR A 58 67.91 33.27 56.97
N ALA A 59 68.97 32.95 56.37
CA ALA A 59 70.37 32.81 56.70
C ALA A 59 71.08 31.63 56.07
N VAL A 60 72.18 31.91 55.44
CA VAL A 60 73.31 31.18 54.86
C VAL A 60 74.18 30.53 55.97
N PRO A 61 75.15 29.60 55.73
CA PRO A 61 75.60 28.88 54.53
C PRO A 61 76.04 27.42 54.82
N GLN A 62 76.28 26.60 53.76
CA GLN A 62 77.64 26.05 53.53
C GLN A 62 77.71 25.13 52.27
N THR A 63 78.74 25.37 51.54
CA THR A 63 79.31 24.78 50.34
C THR A 63 79.34 23.26 50.29
N ALA A 64 78.77 22.71 49.17
CA ALA A 64 79.22 21.44 48.56
C ALA A 64 79.30 21.64 47.04
N LYS A 65 80.39 21.13 46.41
CA LYS A 65 80.82 21.28 45.06
C LYS A 65 79.72 21.22 44.05
N SER A 66 79.55 22.31 43.32
CA SER A 66 78.64 22.39 42.13
C SER A 66 79.24 21.66 40.93
N THR A 67 78.60 20.60 40.48
CA THR A 67 78.52 20.24 39.10
C THR A 67 77.82 21.41 38.34
N PRO A 68 78.12 21.72 37.07
CA PRO A 68 77.51 22.85 36.37
C PRO A 68 76.02 22.60 36.32
N VAL A 69 75.29 23.37 37.06
CA VAL A 69 73.80 23.46 36.96
C VAL A 69 73.52 24.15 35.65
N VAL A 70 73.01 23.41 34.66
CA VAL A 70 72.37 24.02 33.53
C VAL A 70 71.17 24.80 34.05
N GLU A 71 71.27 26.18 34.05
CA GLU A 71 70.14 27.03 34.44
C GLU A 71 69.01 26.81 33.40
N VAL A 72 68.08 25.91 33.74
CA VAL A 72 66.87 25.67 32.99
C VAL A 72 65.92 26.81 33.34
N ASN A 73 65.41 27.55 32.34
CA ASN A 73 64.46 28.60 32.55
C ASN A 73 63.09 28.08 32.98
N GLU A 74 62.18 28.92 33.46
CA GLU A 74 60.90 28.51 34.02
C GLU A 74 59.97 27.79 32.97
N GLU A 75 60.06 28.17 31.71
CA GLU A 75 59.32 27.55 30.61
C GLU A 75 59.83 26.10 30.35
N GLU A 76 61.14 25.94 30.28
CA GLU A 76 61.78 24.60 30.12
C GLU A 76 61.49 23.71 31.34
N ARG A 77 61.44 24.23 32.55
CA ARG A 77 61.04 23.48 33.75
C ARG A 77 59.61 22.99 33.68
N LYS A 78 58.67 23.88 33.22
CA LYS A 78 57.28 23.50 33.01
C LYS A 78 57.16 22.46 31.93
N ALA A 79 57.89 22.58 30.81
CA ALA A 79 57.90 21.61 29.71
C ALA A 79 58.39 20.24 30.20
N LEU A 80 59.46 20.16 31.00
CA LEU A 80 59.91 18.90 31.60
C LEU A 80 58.89 18.27 32.54
N GLN A 81 58.21 19.10 33.35
CA GLN A 81 57.15 18.62 34.24
C GLN A 81 55.98 18.01 33.42
N MET A 82 55.58 18.68 32.35
CA MET A 82 54.52 18.12 31.46
C MET A 82 54.97 16.84 30.82
N ALA A 83 56.18 16.78 30.25
CA ALA A 83 56.72 15.56 29.64
C ALA A 83 56.80 14.36 30.62
N LEU A 84 57.24 14.61 31.87
CA LEU A 84 57.22 13.57 32.91
C LEU A 84 55.79 13.10 33.22
N SER A 85 54.80 14.04 33.26
CA SER A 85 53.42 13.68 33.51
C SER A 85 52.80 12.86 32.37
N GLU A 86 53.06 13.23 31.13
CA GLU A 86 52.64 12.47 29.92
C GLU A 86 53.26 11.09 29.91
N LEU A 87 54.58 11.02 30.19
CA LEU A 87 55.31 9.75 30.25
C LEU A 87 54.79 8.84 31.36
N LYS A 88 54.42 9.40 32.52
CA LYS A 88 53.76 8.67 33.62
C LYS A 88 52.47 8.00 33.15
N GLN A 89 51.68 8.71 32.40
CA GLN A 89 50.43 8.13 31.83
C GLN A 89 50.76 7.00 30.88
N SER A 90 51.74 7.19 29.95
CA SER A 90 52.16 6.18 28.98
C SER A 90 52.73 4.90 29.66
N VAL A 91 53.49 5.05 30.75
CA VAL A 91 54.02 3.92 31.54
C VAL A 91 52.88 3.21 32.30
N ASN A 92 51.95 3.92 32.88
CA ASN A 92 50.79 3.30 33.52
C ASN A 92 49.93 2.51 32.53
N ASP A 93 49.72 3.06 31.34
CA ASP A 93 48.95 2.40 30.27
C ASP A 93 49.74 1.14 29.80
N LEU A 94 51.05 1.21 29.70
CA LEU A 94 51.90 0.06 29.35
C LEU A 94 51.76 -1.05 30.40
N VAL A 95 51.94 -0.73 31.70
CA VAL A 95 51.84 -1.70 32.82
C VAL A 95 50.48 -2.37 32.83
N SER A 96 49.40 -1.58 32.66
CA SER A 96 48.05 -2.11 32.57
C SER A 96 47.90 -3.08 31.38
N ARG A 97 48.37 -2.69 30.21
CA ARG A 97 48.30 -3.49 28.95
C ARG A 97 49.01 -4.83 29.05
N VAL A 98 50.20 -4.85 29.63
CA VAL A 98 51.03 -6.07 29.70
C VAL A 98 50.79 -6.90 30.95
N SER A 99 49.82 -6.52 31.81
CA SER A 99 49.52 -7.11 33.12
C SER A 99 49.33 -8.62 33.12
N HIS A 100 48.88 -9.20 32.01
CA HIS A 100 48.62 -10.64 31.85
C HIS A 100 49.90 -11.43 31.47
N SER A 101 50.98 -10.78 31.03
CA SER A 101 52.22 -11.43 30.66
C SER A 101 53.33 -11.14 31.63
N GLN A 102 53.71 -12.11 32.46
CA GLN A 102 54.73 -11.95 33.51
C GLN A 102 56.03 -11.36 32.97
N MET A 103 56.50 -11.84 31.84
CA MET A 103 57.73 -11.39 31.18
C MET A 103 57.69 -9.89 30.81
N PHE A 104 56.59 -9.42 30.26
CA PHE A 104 56.43 -8.03 29.84
C PHE A 104 56.10 -7.13 31.04
N LEU A 105 55.38 -7.63 32.04
CA LEU A 105 55.11 -6.93 33.27
C LEU A 105 56.40 -6.63 34.02
N GLU A 106 57.37 -7.55 34.09
CA GLU A 106 58.69 -7.34 34.68
C GLU A 106 59.46 -6.23 33.97
N LYS A 107 59.46 -6.22 32.60
CA LYS A 107 60.07 -5.15 31.81
C LYS A 107 59.40 -3.80 32.03
N ALA A 108 58.06 -3.75 32.07
CA ALA A 108 57.30 -2.52 32.31
C ALA A 108 57.55 -1.98 33.74
N SER A 109 57.64 -2.84 34.75
CA SER A 109 57.96 -2.47 36.09
C SER A 109 59.39 -1.89 36.22
N GLU A 110 60.32 -2.31 35.38
CA GLU A 110 61.65 -1.68 35.32
C GLU A 110 61.58 -0.26 34.78
N VAL A 111 60.79 -0.04 33.71
CA VAL A 111 60.55 1.30 33.13
C VAL A 111 59.87 2.21 34.16
N GLU A 112 58.92 1.69 34.96
CA GLU A 112 58.27 2.42 36.02
C GLU A 112 59.25 2.85 37.11
N ARG A 113 60.18 2.01 37.50
CA ARG A 113 61.28 2.33 38.43
C ARG A 113 62.18 3.45 37.86
N LYS A 114 62.53 3.41 36.56
CA LYS A 114 63.31 4.48 35.91
C LYS A 114 62.54 5.80 35.93
N LEU A 115 61.24 5.75 35.66
CA LEU A 115 60.36 6.95 35.70
C LEU A 115 60.31 7.55 37.10
N ASN A 116 60.13 6.73 38.13
CA ASN A 116 60.11 7.18 39.53
C ASN A 116 61.49 7.82 39.91
N SER A 117 62.63 7.26 39.41
CA SER A 117 63.95 7.89 39.59
C SER A 117 64.01 9.26 38.89
N ALA A 118 63.48 9.41 37.67
CA ALA A 118 63.44 10.70 36.96
C ALA A 118 62.58 11.77 37.68
N PHE A 119 61.50 11.35 38.33
CA PHE A 119 60.74 12.28 39.24
C PHE A 119 61.56 12.72 40.45
N ASN A 120 62.36 11.84 41.04
CA ASN A 120 63.23 12.19 42.15
C ASN A 120 64.32 13.17 41.70
N GLU A 121 64.96 12.94 40.53
CA GLU A 121 65.96 13.86 39.96
C GLU A 121 65.34 15.23 39.65
N TYR A 122 64.08 15.27 39.13
CA TYR A 122 63.34 16.54 38.93
C TYR A 122 63.16 17.28 40.27
N GLY A 123 62.76 16.59 41.32
CA GLY A 123 62.62 17.14 42.66
C GLY A 123 63.96 17.63 43.22
N ALA A 124 65.07 17.01 42.88
CA ALA A 124 66.45 17.46 43.24
C ALA A 124 66.96 18.56 42.32
N SER A 125 66.19 19.11 41.37
CA SER A 125 66.58 20.11 40.38
C SER A 125 67.72 19.66 39.42
N ASN A 126 67.91 18.34 39.24
CA ASN A 126 68.87 17.75 38.31
C ASN A 126 68.26 17.56 36.92
N TYR A 127 67.91 18.68 36.25
CA TYR A 127 67.12 18.66 35.01
C TYR A 127 67.88 17.99 33.84
N SER A 128 69.21 18.03 33.82
CA SER A 128 70.02 17.34 32.78
C SER A 128 69.86 15.81 32.88
N ALA A 129 69.81 15.26 34.07
CA ALA A 129 69.54 13.85 34.27
C ALA A 129 68.11 13.46 33.87
N VAL A 130 67.12 14.37 34.15
CA VAL A 130 65.72 14.19 33.73
C VAL A 130 65.61 14.13 32.22
N MET A 131 66.21 15.06 31.48
CA MET A 131 66.17 15.07 30.01
C MET A 131 66.68 13.77 29.41
N ASN A 132 67.83 13.29 29.85
CA ASN A 132 68.38 12.01 29.41
C ASN A 132 67.48 10.81 29.75
N ALA A 133 66.87 10.84 30.93
CA ALA A 133 66.00 9.77 31.37
C ALA A 133 64.67 9.75 30.57
N LEU A 134 64.12 10.91 30.15
CA LEU A 134 62.89 10.98 29.35
C LEU A 134 63.01 10.24 28.04
N ASP A 135 64.09 10.43 27.28
CA ASP A 135 64.31 9.75 25.99
C ASP A 135 64.49 8.26 26.16
N ASP A 136 65.29 7.82 27.18
CA ASP A 136 65.49 6.41 27.48
C ASP A 136 64.19 5.71 27.89
N ILE A 137 63.39 6.33 28.75
CA ILE A 137 62.10 5.81 29.21
C ILE A 137 61.14 5.69 28.02
N LYS A 138 61.01 6.76 27.22
CA LYS A 138 60.13 6.76 26.02
C LYS A 138 60.52 5.66 25.04
N SER A 139 61.80 5.55 24.71
CA SER A 139 62.31 4.49 23.82
C SER A 139 62.05 3.08 24.39
N SER A 140 62.18 2.94 25.74
CA SER A 140 61.87 1.67 26.41
C SER A 140 60.39 1.32 26.35
N VAL A 141 59.49 2.30 26.52
CA VAL A 141 58.03 2.12 26.38
C VAL A 141 57.67 1.69 24.99
N ASP A 142 58.19 2.40 23.96
CA ASP A 142 57.90 2.07 22.55
C ASP A 142 58.42 0.69 22.18
N THR A 143 59.65 0.31 22.60
CA THR A 143 60.22 -1.03 22.37
C THR A 143 59.39 -2.11 23.04
N ILE A 144 58.99 -1.96 24.29
CA ILE A 144 58.18 -2.97 25.00
C ILE A 144 56.79 -3.10 24.34
N ASN A 145 56.16 -1.99 23.95
CA ASN A 145 54.89 -2.06 23.23
C ASN A 145 55.02 -2.84 21.93
N THR A 146 56.03 -2.57 21.14
CA THR A 146 56.28 -3.27 19.85
C THR A 146 56.59 -4.76 20.08
N ASP A 147 57.48 -5.08 21.01
CA ASP A 147 57.80 -6.46 21.38
C ASP A 147 56.59 -7.24 21.87
N TYR A 148 55.78 -6.62 22.73
CA TYR A 148 54.55 -7.21 23.25
C TYR A 148 53.55 -7.49 22.16
N GLU A 149 53.32 -6.52 21.27
CA GLU A 149 52.40 -6.68 20.12
C GLU A 149 52.86 -7.85 19.21
N ASN A 150 54.12 -7.87 18.86
CA ASN A 150 54.70 -8.95 18.03
C ASN A 150 54.59 -10.33 18.74
N ALA A 151 54.80 -10.36 20.06
CA ALA A 151 54.81 -11.59 20.84
C ALA A 151 53.48 -12.35 20.81
N TYR A 152 52.33 -11.64 20.74
CA TYR A 152 51.03 -12.31 20.64
C TYR A 152 50.45 -12.34 19.21
N THR A 153 50.82 -11.38 18.33
CA THR A 153 50.32 -11.37 16.95
C THR A 153 50.95 -12.42 16.09
N GLN A 154 52.29 -12.65 16.19
CA GLN A 154 52.97 -13.64 15.38
C GLN A 154 52.44 -15.07 15.62
N PRO A 155 52.30 -15.58 16.86
CA PRO A 155 51.69 -16.90 17.09
C PRO A 155 50.22 -16.99 16.59
N TYR A 156 49.47 -15.90 16.65
CA TYR A 156 48.11 -15.88 16.07
C TYR A 156 48.14 -16.02 14.54
N GLU A 157 48.99 -15.28 13.85
CA GLU A 157 49.10 -15.38 12.39
C GLU A 157 49.50 -16.78 11.93
N ASP A 158 50.50 -17.38 12.62
CA ASP A 158 50.88 -18.74 12.39
C ASP A 158 49.77 -19.75 12.69
N ALA A 159 48.99 -19.51 13.75
CA ALA A 159 47.81 -20.29 14.11
C ALA A 159 46.73 -20.21 13.02
N LEU A 160 46.46 -19.01 12.53
CA LEU A 160 45.48 -18.78 11.46
C LEU A 160 45.89 -19.48 10.16
N LEU A 161 47.18 -19.43 9.82
CA LEU A 161 47.74 -20.16 8.67
C LEU A 161 47.59 -21.68 8.85
N ALA A 162 47.94 -22.21 10.02
CA ALA A 162 47.79 -23.64 10.33
C ALA A 162 46.31 -24.08 10.27
N PHE A 163 45.37 -23.26 10.79
CA PHE A 163 43.94 -23.51 10.73
C PHE A 163 43.40 -23.54 9.29
N ASN A 164 43.82 -22.59 8.47
CA ASN A 164 43.41 -22.53 7.06
C ASN A 164 43.96 -23.71 6.24
N ASN A 165 45.10 -24.28 6.65
CA ASN A 165 45.69 -25.48 6.06
C ASN A 165 45.11 -26.79 6.63
N GLY A 166 44.12 -26.71 7.53
CA GLY A 166 43.50 -27.89 8.15
C GLY A 166 44.31 -28.53 9.29
N ASN A 167 45.43 -27.93 9.70
CA ASN A 167 46.22 -28.42 10.82
C ASN A 167 45.72 -27.84 12.15
N VAL A 168 44.60 -28.39 12.60
CA VAL A 168 43.87 -27.89 13.78
C VAL A 168 44.69 -28.00 15.07
N SER A 169 45.42 -29.10 15.25
CA SER A 169 46.24 -29.28 16.45
C SER A 169 47.35 -28.24 16.57
N SER A 170 48.02 -27.91 15.44
CA SER A 170 49.01 -26.85 15.40
C SER A 170 48.39 -25.49 15.64
N ALA A 171 47.25 -25.22 14.99
CA ALA A 171 46.47 -23.96 15.16
C ALA A 171 46.10 -23.76 16.63
N PHE A 172 45.58 -24.78 17.30
CA PHE A 172 45.22 -24.73 18.73
C PHE A 172 46.42 -24.35 19.60
N ASN A 173 47.55 -25.01 19.43
CA ASN A 173 48.73 -24.76 20.27
C ASN A 173 49.30 -23.34 20.05
N LEU A 174 49.39 -22.90 18.80
CA LEU A 174 49.90 -21.57 18.46
C LEU A 174 48.92 -20.47 18.96
N ASN A 175 47.63 -20.66 18.78
CA ASN A 175 46.63 -19.72 19.26
C ASN A 175 46.61 -19.63 20.80
N LYS A 176 46.79 -20.75 21.48
CA LYS A 176 46.93 -20.80 22.93
C LYS A 176 48.16 -20.00 23.40
N THR A 177 49.26 -20.04 22.66
CA THR A 177 50.46 -19.22 22.95
C THR A 177 50.12 -17.73 22.84
N SER A 178 49.45 -17.30 21.79
CA SER A 178 48.97 -15.91 21.63
C SER A 178 48.08 -15.47 22.81
N LEU A 179 47.07 -16.27 23.17
CA LEU A 179 46.13 -15.96 24.25
C LEU A 179 46.77 -16.05 25.64
N THR A 180 47.86 -16.81 25.80
CA THR A 180 48.63 -16.81 27.06
C THR A 180 49.32 -15.46 27.29
N ILE A 181 49.76 -14.81 26.20
CA ILE A 181 50.43 -13.50 26.25
C ILE A 181 49.40 -12.37 26.36
N ASN A 182 48.36 -12.42 25.51
CA ASN A 182 47.28 -11.44 25.53
C ASN A 182 45.90 -12.14 25.49
N PRO A 183 45.30 -12.43 26.68
CA PRO A 183 43.98 -13.08 26.74
C PRO A 183 42.84 -12.29 26.09
N ASP A 184 42.97 -10.97 26.02
CA ASP A 184 41.96 -10.04 25.47
C ASP A 184 42.12 -9.83 23.94
N PHE A 185 43.04 -10.55 23.28
CA PHE A 185 43.22 -10.44 21.86
C PHE A 185 42.04 -11.02 21.09
N GLU A 186 41.12 -10.16 20.69
CA GLU A 186 39.81 -10.51 20.08
C GLU A 186 39.97 -11.47 18.88
N LYS A 187 40.95 -11.23 17.98
CA LYS A 187 41.19 -12.08 16.79
C LYS A 187 41.55 -13.51 17.18
N ALA A 188 42.37 -13.68 18.21
CA ALA A 188 42.78 -15.01 18.71
C ALA A 188 41.61 -15.71 19.44
N ASN A 189 40.78 -14.97 20.15
CA ASN A 189 39.57 -15.50 20.79
C ASN A 189 38.54 -15.98 19.73
N ILE A 190 38.34 -15.21 18.64
CA ILE A 190 37.51 -15.63 17.51
C ILE A 190 38.11 -16.92 16.86
N LEU A 191 39.41 -16.95 16.65
CA LEU A 191 40.05 -18.15 16.08
C LEU A 191 39.89 -19.36 17.00
N GLN A 192 39.98 -19.18 18.32
CA GLN A 192 39.75 -20.26 19.29
C GLN A 192 38.35 -20.85 19.15
N GLN A 193 37.33 -20.01 19.09
CA GLN A 193 35.94 -20.47 18.86
C GLN A 193 35.81 -21.29 17.58
N ARG A 194 36.47 -20.87 16.50
CA ARG A 194 36.48 -21.60 15.22
C ARG A 194 37.20 -22.93 15.29
N ILE A 195 38.31 -22.98 16.06
CA ILE A 195 39.07 -24.21 16.32
C ILE A 195 38.21 -25.20 17.10
N ASP A 196 37.51 -24.74 18.13
CA ASP A 196 36.72 -25.59 19.03
C ASP A 196 35.55 -26.26 18.30
N VAL A 197 35.00 -25.64 17.25
CA VAL A 197 33.88 -26.20 16.47
C VAL A 197 34.29 -26.84 15.15
N PHE A 198 35.60 -26.98 14.90
CA PHE A 198 36.10 -27.41 13.60
C PHE A 198 35.54 -28.77 13.16
N ASP A 199 35.57 -29.77 14.03
CA ASP A 199 35.10 -31.12 13.71
C ASP A 199 33.60 -31.13 13.39
N GLU A 200 32.79 -30.37 14.15
CA GLU A 200 31.34 -30.20 13.86
C GLU A 200 31.08 -29.53 12.52
N VAL A 201 31.93 -28.57 12.15
CA VAL A 201 31.85 -27.91 10.85
C VAL A 201 32.20 -28.89 9.72
N GLN A 202 33.22 -29.74 9.89
CA GLN A 202 33.59 -30.77 8.90
C GLN A 202 32.45 -31.80 8.73
N ASP A 203 31.88 -32.26 9.83
CA ASP A 203 30.71 -33.17 9.78
C ASP A 203 29.52 -32.53 9.02
N ALA A 204 29.27 -31.24 9.23
CA ALA A 204 28.21 -30.53 8.52
C ALA A 204 28.52 -30.38 7.01
N TYR A 205 29.77 -30.15 6.61
CA TYR A 205 30.15 -30.19 5.19
C TYR A 205 29.91 -31.56 4.56
N GLU A 206 30.21 -32.65 5.28
CA GLU A 206 29.93 -33.99 4.79
C GLU A 206 28.43 -34.24 4.64
N GLN A 207 27.59 -33.76 5.57
CA GLN A 207 26.11 -33.80 5.40
C GLN A 207 25.64 -33.00 4.20
N ALA A 208 26.23 -31.82 3.93
CA ALA A 208 25.91 -31.05 2.73
C ALA A 208 26.27 -31.83 1.45
N ARG A 209 27.43 -32.51 1.44
CA ARG A 209 27.87 -33.36 0.33
C ARG A 209 26.93 -34.55 0.11
N ILE A 210 26.54 -35.23 1.16
CA ILE A 210 25.55 -36.32 1.11
C ILE A 210 24.20 -35.78 0.57
N GLY A 211 23.70 -34.67 1.09
CA GLY A 211 22.48 -34.04 0.60
C GLY A 211 22.54 -33.70 -0.89
N LYS A 212 23.70 -33.30 -1.40
CA LYS A 212 23.91 -33.05 -2.83
C LYS A 212 23.84 -34.34 -3.68
N VAL A 213 24.44 -35.43 -3.21
CA VAL A 213 24.39 -36.75 -3.88
C VAL A 213 22.94 -37.28 -3.87
N GLU A 214 22.23 -37.12 -2.78
CA GLU A 214 20.82 -37.53 -2.64
C GLU A 214 19.84 -36.60 -3.38
N ASN A 215 20.32 -35.53 -4.00
CA ASN A 215 19.49 -34.46 -4.58
C ASN A 215 18.45 -33.88 -3.58
N ASN A 216 18.81 -33.88 -2.30
CA ASN A 216 17.99 -33.39 -1.20
C ASN A 216 18.41 -31.95 -0.85
N ILE A 217 17.73 -30.98 -1.43
CA ILE A 217 18.04 -29.55 -1.28
C ILE A 217 17.80 -29.05 0.15
N SER A 218 16.81 -29.63 0.87
CA SER A 218 16.53 -29.29 2.27
C SER A 218 17.68 -29.73 3.18
N LYS A 219 18.18 -30.93 2.99
CA LYS A 219 19.35 -31.45 3.74
C LYS A 219 20.59 -30.60 3.48
N GLN A 220 20.83 -30.21 2.22
CA GLN A 220 21.93 -29.28 1.90
C GLN A 220 21.76 -27.93 2.62
N ARG A 221 20.55 -27.36 2.59
CA ARG A 221 20.28 -26.11 3.25
C ARG A 221 20.51 -26.14 4.76
N GLU A 222 20.02 -27.19 5.41
CA GLU A 222 20.22 -27.42 6.85
C GLU A 222 21.70 -27.56 7.22
N ALA A 223 22.46 -28.33 6.44
CA ALA A 223 23.85 -28.51 6.65
C ALA A 223 24.66 -27.21 6.50
N TYR A 224 24.45 -26.45 5.42
CA TYR A 224 25.10 -25.14 5.26
C TYR A 224 24.66 -24.11 6.30
N ALA A 225 23.41 -24.13 6.71
CA ALA A 225 22.94 -23.26 7.79
C ALA A 225 23.64 -23.58 9.12
N LYS A 226 23.86 -24.89 9.42
CA LYS A 226 24.62 -25.33 10.60
C LYS A 226 26.08 -24.84 10.53
N ILE A 227 26.72 -24.92 9.36
CA ILE A 227 28.10 -24.43 9.18
C ILE A 227 28.19 -22.94 9.47
N VAL A 228 27.29 -22.14 8.89
CA VAL A 228 27.27 -20.68 9.07
C VAL A 228 26.96 -20.29 10.54
N GLN A 229 26.14 -21.09 11.23
CA GLN A 229 25.86 -20.90 12.64
C GLN A 229 27.06 -21.17 13.53
N LEU A 230 27.81 -22.23 13.24
CA LEU A 230 28.99 -22.64 14.00
C LEU A 230 30.22 -21.75 13.71
N ASP A 231 30.49 -21.46 12.43
CA ASP A 231 31.59 -20.62 11.98
C ASP A 231 31.10 -19.56 10.96
N PRO A 232 30.67 -18.40 11.41
CA PRO A 232 30.19 -17.33 10.51
C PRO A 232 31.23 -16.79 9.54
N ALA A 233 32.52 -17.11 9.75
CA ALA A 233 33.61 -16.72 8.86
C ALA A 233 33.71 -17.58 7.59
N ARG A 234 32.95 -18.68 7.48
CA ARG A 234 32.87 -19.55 6.30
C ARG A 234 32.07 -18.92 5.18
N LYS A 235 32.68 -18.02 4.43
CA LYS A 235 32.04 -17.32 3.31
C LYS A 235 31.53 -18.24 2.20
N ASP A 236 32.22 -19.35 1.96
CA ASP A 236 31.84 -20.40 1.02
C ASP A 236 30.52 -21.06 1.41
N ALA A 237 30.33 -21.39 2.69
CA ALA A 237 29.09 -21.94 3.21
C ALA A 237 27.93 -20.93 3.17
N GLN A 238 28.20 -19.66 3.50
CA GLN A 238 27.22 -18.61 3.39
C GLN A 238 26.75 -18.42 1.93
N GLN A 239 27.69 -18.39 0.97
CA GLN A 239 27.35 -18.30 -0.45
C GLN A 239 26.53 -19.49 -0.94
N ALA A 240 26.89 -20.71 -0.50
CA ALA A 240 26.12 -21.90 -0.83
C ALA A 240 24.70 -21.86 -0.25
N LEU A 241 24.56 -21.47 1.02
CA LEU A 241 23.25 -21.29 1.68
C LEU A 241 22.38 -20.27 0.95
N ASP A 242 22.96 -19.13 0.58
CA ASP A 242 22.24 -18.07 -0.15
C ASP A 242 21.81 -18.54 -1.54
N ALA A 243 22.65 -19.32 -2.23
CA ALA A 243 22.31 -19.90 -3.52
C ALA A 243 21.14 -20.89 -3.41
N ILE A 244 21.16 -21.77 -2.40
CA ILE A 244 20.11 -22.73 -2.14
C ILE A 244 18.81 -22.01 -1.76
N ASN A 245 18.85 -21.00 -0.90
CA ASN A 245 17.67 -20.23 -0.52
C ASN A 245 17.05 -19.54 -1.74
N ARG A 246 17.86 -18.98 -2.65
CA ARG A 246 17.37 -18.42 -3.92
C ARG A 246 16.71 -19.49 -4.79
N GLN A 247 17.34 -20.64 -4.95
CA GLN A 247 16.78 -21.75 -5.74
C GLN A 247 15.43 -22.22 -5.18
N LEU A 248 15.29 -22.34 -3.86
CA LEU A 248 14.03 -22.69 -3.21
C LEU A 248 12.95 -21.61 -3.40
N GLN A 249 13.34 -20.35 -3.30
CA GLN A 249 12.43 -19.21 -3.55
C GLN A 249 11.96 -19.20 -5.00
N ASP A 250 12.86 -19.44 -5.96
CA ASP A 250 12.55 -19.52 -7.39
C ASP A 250 11.57 -20.68 -7.67
N SER A 251 11.89 -21.87 -7.16
CA SER A 251 11.00 -23.05 -7.32
C SER A 251 9.62 -22.84 -6.71
N ARG A 252 9.54 -22.19 -5.55
CA ARG A 252 8.26 -21.84 -4.93
C ARG A 252 7.48 -20.83 -5.77
N PHE A 253 8.17 -19.82 -6.31
CA PHE A 253 7.58 -18.83 -7.19
C PHE A 253 6.98 -19.51 -8.44
N ASP A 254 7.74 -20.36 -9.12
CA ASP A 254 7.29 -21.09 -10.32
C ASP A 254 6.08 -21.99 -9.99
N THR A 255 6.10 -22.64 -8.82
CA THR A 255 4.98 -23.47 -8.35
C THR A 255 3.70 -22.64 -8.17
N LEU A 256 3.82 -21.45 -7.56
CA LEU A 256 2.68 -20.55 -7.36
C LEU A 256 2.11 -20.03 -8.70
N LEU A 257 2.98 -19.70 -9.66
CA LEU A 257 2.52 -19.31 -11.00
C LEU A 257 1.81 -20.46 -11.73
N ALA A 258 2.31 -21.69 -11.58
CA ALA A 258 1.66 -22.87 -12.15
C ALA A 258 0.28 -23.13 -11.51
N GLN A 259 0.17 -22.94 -10.19
CA GLN A 259 -1.11 -23.05 -9.47
C GLN A 259 -2.09 -21.95 -9.89
N ALA A 260 -1.62 -20.71 -10.03
CA ALA A 260 -2.43 -19.61 -10.53
C ALA A 260 -2.98 -19.87 -11.93
N ASN A 261 -2.13 -20.36 -12.85
CA ASN A 261 -2.58 -20.71 -14.20
C ASN A 261 -3.63 -21.82 -14.20
N ARG A 262 -3.45 -22.87 -13.39
CA ARG A 262 -4.45 -23.96 -13.26
C ARG A 262 -5.78 -23.44 -12.70
N ALA A 263 -5.73 -22.56 -11.69
CA ALA A 263 -6.93 -21.93 -11.12
C ALA A 263 -7.64 -21.06 -12.17
N ILE A 264 -6.90 -20.33 -13.02
CA ILE A 264 -7.45 -19.56 -14.14
C ILE A 264 -8.16 -20.50 -15.14
N GLU A 265 -7.54 -21.61 -15.50
CA GLU A 265 -8.10 -22.60 -16.43
C GLU A 265 -9.38 -23.24 -15.88
N GLN A 266 -9.48 -23.41 -14.56
CA GLN A 266 -10.66 -23.93 -13.86
C GLN A 266 -11.74 -22.86 -13.65
N GLY A 267 -11.47 -21.60 -13.95
CA GLY A 267 -12.39 -20.48 -13.70
C GLY A 267 -12.44 -20.04 -12.24
N ASP A 268 -11.56 -20.57 -11.38
CA ASP A 268 -11.44 -20.16 -9.97
C ASP A 268 -10.52 -18.92 -9.86
N TYR A 269 -11.07 -17.78 -10.25
CA TYR A 269 -10.34 -16.52 -10.24
C TYR A 269 -9.96 -16.02 -8.85
N PRO A 270 -10.75 -16.23 -7.79
CA PRO A 270 -10.34 -15.92 -6.42
C PRO A 270 -9.07 -16.67 -5.99
N ALA A 271 -9.02 -18.00 -6.20
CA ALA A 271 -7.84 -18.80 -5.90
C ALA A 271 -6.62 -18.38 -6.74
N ALA A 272 -6.83 -18.08 -8.03
CA ALA A 272 -5.77 -17.57 -8.89
C ALA A 272 -5.18 -16.26 -8.37
N ALA A 273 -6.02 -15.34 -7.89
CA ALA A 273 -5.59 -14.07 -7.31
C ALA A 273 -4.76 -14.26 -6.03
N GLU A 274 -5.13 -15.22 -5.18
CA GLU A 274 -4.39 -15.57 -3.97
C GLU A 274 -2.99 -16.11 -4.31
N PHE A 275 -2.87 -17.08 -5.23
CA PHE A 275 -1.57 -17.60 -5.68
C PHE A 275 -0.69 -16.52 -6.29
N LEU A 276 -1.25 -15.60 -7.10
CA LEU A 276 -0.48 -14.49 -7.67
C LEU A 276 -0.04 -13.48 -6.61
N ASN A 277 -0.83 -13.24 -5.59
CA ASN A 277 -0.44 -12.39 -4.48
C ASN A 277 0.71 -13.00 -3.66
N ASP A 278 0.66 -14.31 -3.42
CA ASP A 278 1.76 -15.04 -2.79
C ASP A 278 3.03 -15.01 -3.65
N ALA A 279 2.91 -15.25 -4.96
CA ALA A 279 4.02 -15.14 -5.90
C ALA A 279 4.62 -13.72 -5.91
N LYS A 280 3.79 -12.68 -5.86
CA LYS A 280 4.22 -11.29 -5.77
C LYS A 280 5.06 -10.99 -4.53
N SER A 281 4.75 -11.63 -3.40
CA SER A 281 5.54 -11.50 -2.17
C SER A 281 6.97 -12.02 -2.31
N LEU A 282 7.21 -12.96 -3.23
CA LEU A 282 8.53 -13.55 -3.52
C LEU A 282 9.30 -12.76 -4.59
N LYS A 283 8.63 -12.38 -5.70
CA LYS A 283 9.25 -11.67 -6.85
C LYS A 283 8.30 -10.65 -7.46
N ALA A 284 8.17 -9.49 -6.83
CA ALA A 284 7.21 -8.44 -7.23
C ALA A 284 7.44 -7.89 -8.67
N SER A 285 8.68 -7.89 -9.15
CA SER A 285 9.05 -7.31 -10.46
C SER A 285 9.13 -8.33 -11.60
N SER A 286 8.61 -9.54 -11.43
CA SER A 286 8.60 -10.55 -12.50
C SER A 286 7.65 -10.15 -13.63
N SER A 287 8.16 -10.19 -14.88
CA SER A 287 7.36 -9.95 -16.09
C SER A 287 6.30 -11.03 -16.32
N GLU A 288 6.61 -12.26 -15.91
CA GLU A 288 5.69 -13.40 -16.00
C GLU A 288 4.50 -13.24 -15.05
N LEU A 289 4.77 -12.87 -13.80
CA LEU A 289 3.74 -12.52 -12.82
C LEU A 289 2.84 -11.39 -13.35
N ALA A 290 3.43 -10.33 -13.90
CA ALA A 290 2.67 -9.21 -14.46
C ALA A 290 1.76 -9.66 -15.62
N THR A 291 2.25 -10.55 -16.49
CA THR A 291 1.50 -11.08 -17.62
C THR A 291 0.30 -11.90 -17.15
N ILE A 292 0.49 -12.83 -16.21
CA ILE A 292 -0.59 -13.66 -15.69
C ILE A 292 -1.61 -12.80 -14.91
N SER A 293 -1.14 -11.83 -14.12
CA SER A 293 -2.00 -10.90 -13.39
C SER A 293 -2.88 -10.07 -14.33
N LYS A 294 -2.32 -9.58 -15.45
CA LYS A 294 -3.08 -8.86 -16.48
C LYS A 294 -4.11 -9.77 -17.14
N LYS A 295 -3.75 -11.01 -17.47
CA LYS A 295 -4.67 -12.01 -18.01
C LYS A 295 -5.85 -12.26 -17.04
N LEU A 296 -5.57 -12.49 -15.77
CA LEU A 296 -6.60 -12.69 -14.75
C LEU A 296 -7.53 -11.48 -14.63
N ALA A 297 -6.96 -10.27 -14.57
CA ALA A 297 -7.76 -9.04 -14.50
C ALA A 297 -8.70 -8.88 -15.69
N SER A 298 -8.24 -9.22 -16.91
CA SER A 298 -9.08 -9.16 -18.11
C SER A 298 -10.20 -10.21 -18.09
N LEU A 299 -9.94 -11.40 -17.57
CA LEU A 299 -10.96 -12.47 -17.45
C LEU A 299 -12.03 -12.11 -16.41
N ILE A 300 -11.63 -11.56 -15.27
CA ILE A 300 -12.55 -11.07 -14.23
C ILE A 300 -13.44 -9.94 -14.82
N ALA A 301 -12.82 -8.98 -15.50
CA ALA A 301 -13.57 -7.88 -16.13
C ALA A 301 -14.58 -8.39 -17.18
N SER A 302 -14.18 -9.37 -18.00
CA SER A 302 -15.07 -10.00 -19.00
C SER A 302 -16.24 -10.75 -18.35
N GLN A 303 -15.98 -11.47 -17.25
CA GLN A 303 -17.02 -12.18 -16.51
C GLN A 303 -18.02 -11.20 -15.86
N GLU A 304 -17.54 -10.11 -15.28
CA GLU A 304 -18.40 -9.10 -14.69
C GLU A 304 -19.24 -8.37 -15.75
N GLN A 305 -18.64 -8.05 -16.91
CA GLN A 305 -19.36 -7.50 -18.04
C GLN A 305 -20.49 -8.43 -18.49
N GLN A 306 -20.19 -9.71 -18.71
CA GLN A 306 -21.18 -10.70 -19.14
C GLN A 306 -22.31 -10.86 -18.13
N LYS A 307 -22.00 -10.81 -16.83
CA LYS A 307 -23.00 -10.88 -15.76
C LYS A 307 -23.98 -9.70 -15.83
N ILE A 308 -23.47 -8.50 -16.04
CA ILE A 308 -24.30 -7.28 -16.17
C ILE A 308 -25.14 -7.36 -17.44
N GLU A 309 -24.55 -7.75 -18.58
CA GLU A 309 -25.27 -7.93 -19.86
C GLU A 309 -26.41 -8.95 -19.74
N ASN A 310 -26.17 -10.08 -19.07
CA ASN A 310 -27.20 -11.08 -18.81
C ASN A 310 -28.33 -10.55 -17.91
N GLN A 311 -28.01 -9.75 -16.89
CA GLN A 311 -29.02 -9.09 -16.06
C GLN A 311 -29.86 -8.10 -16.87
N VAL A 312 -29.24 -7.30 -17.71
CA VAL A 312 -29.95 -6.37 -18.61
C VAL A 312 -30.86 -7.14 -19.56
N ALA A 313 -30.38 -8.21 -20.19
CA ALA A 313 -31.16 -9.04 -21.09
C ALA A 313 -32.41 -9.66 -20.40
N LEU A 314 -32.26 -10.06 -19.11
CA LEU A 314 -33.39 -10.55 -18.33
C LEU A 314 -34.49 -9.50 -18.19
N PHE A 315 -34.16 -8.25 -17.88
CA PHE A 315 -35.14 -7.17 -17.75
C PHE A 315 -35.68 -6.69 -19.11
N VAL A 316 -34.91 -6.79 -20.18
CA VAL A 316 -35.40 -6.60 -21.55
C VAL A 316 -36.50 -7.62 -21.86
N SER A 317 -36.27 -8.92 -21.56
CA SER A 317 -37.26 -9.97 -21.77
C SER A 317 -38.53 -9.81 -20.91
N ALA A 318 -38.40 -9.18 -19.74
CA ALA A 318 -39.50 -8.86 -18.84
C ALA A 318 -40.24 -7.55 -19.20
N ASP A 319 -39.84 -6.85 -20.26
CA ASP A 319 -40.42 -5.55 -20.67
C ASP A 319 -40.32 -4.46 -19.57
N GLU A 320 -39.21 -4.50 -18.76
CA GLU A 320 -38.96 -3.59 -17.65
C GLU A 320 -37.94 -2.50 -18.02
N TRP A 321 -38.31 -1.65 -18.98
CA TRP A 321 -37.41 -0.69 -19.63
C TRP A 321 -36.80 0.34 -18.71
N GLN A 322 -37.49 0.72 -17.62
CA GLN A 322 -36.95 1.63 -16.62
C GLN A 322 -35.73 0.99 -15.91
N THR A 323 -35.83 -0.29 -15.55
CA THR A 323 -34.77 -1.06 -14.94
C THR A 323 -33.63 -1.31 -15.92
N VAL A 324 -33.95 -1.62 -17.21
CA VAL A 324 -32.98 -1.76 -18.28
C VAL A 324 -32.12 -0.50 -18.42
N LYS A 325 -32.76 0.69 -18.50
CA LYS A 325 -32.05 1.98 -18.59
C LYS A 325 -31.09 2.19 -17.39
N LEU A 326 -31.56 1.91 -16.18
CA LEU A 326 -30.78 2.06 -14.97
C LEU A 326 -29.54 1.14 -14.96
N LEU A 327 -29.75 -0.17 -15.25
CA LEU A 327 -28.67 -1.16 -15.24
C LEU A 327 -27.69 -0.95 -16.40
N ALA A 328 -28.19 -0.61 -17.58
CA ALA A 328 -27.34 -0.30 -18.73
C ALA A 328 -26.44 0.92 -18.46
N ASN A 329 -26.99 1.99 -17.87
CA ASN A 329 -26.19 3.15 -17.48
C ASN A 329 -25.12 2.80 -16.43
N LYS A 330 -25.49 1.99 -15.42
CA LYS A 330 -24.54 1.51 -14.41
C LYS A 330 -23.44 0.65 -15.04
N GLY A 331 -23.81 -0.26 -15.95
CA GLY A 331 -22.85 -1.13 -16.64
C GLY A 331 -21.90 -0.35 -17.54
N LEU A 332 -22.41 0.65 -18.26
CA LEU A 332 -21.62 1.52 -19.14
C LEU A 332 -20.61 2.40 -18.38
N ALA A 333 -20.81 2.65 -17.09
CA ALA A 333 -19.81 3.33 -16.27
C ALA A 333 -18.52 2.50 -16.12
N SER A 334 -18.65 1.17 -16.10
CA SER A 334 -17.50 0.25 -16.00
C SER A 334 -17.05 -0.26 -17.36
N PHE A 335 -17.99 -0.45 -18.31
CA PHE A 335 -17.78 -1.03 -19.63
C PHE A 335 -18.35 -0.12 -20.73
N PRO A 336 -17.78 1.07 -20.94
CA PRO A 336 -18.34 2.09 -21.84
C PRO A 336 -18.43 1.66 -23.31
N ALA A 337 -17.64 0.67 -23.72
CA ALA A 337 -17.58 0.15 -25.07
C ALA A 337 -18.45 -1.10 -25.30
N SER A 338 -19.25 -1.56 -24.31
CA SER A 338 -20.12 -2.73 -24.49
C SER A 338 -21.25 -2.42 -25.49
N PRO A 339 -21.29 -3.09 -26.66
CA PRO A 339 -22.35 -2.87 -27.65
C PRO A 339 -23.73 -3.24 -27.11
N ALA A 340 -23.82 -4.33 -26.34
CA ALA A 340 -25.09 -4.82 -25.79
C ALA A 340 -25.71 -3.82 -24.80
N LEU A 341 -24.88 -3.21 -23.93
CA LEU A 341 -25.37 -2.20 -22.98
C LEU A 341 -25.73 -0.88 -23.66
N LEU A 342 -24.99 -0.49 -24.70
CA LEU A 342 -25.31 0.70 -25.50
C LEU A 342 -26.66 0.54 -26.22
N GLU A 343 -26.86 -0.61 -26.88
CA GLU A 343 -28.12 -0.93 -27.57
C GLU A 343 -29.29 -0.98 -26.57
N ALA A 344 -29.11 -1.68 -25.45
CA ALA A 344 -30.15 -1.78 -24.42
C ALA A 344 -30.55 -0.40 -23.87
N LYS A 345 -29.58 0.49 -23.63
CA LYS A 345 -29.84 1.87 -23.19
C LYS A 345 -30.62 2.64 -24.23
N GLN A 346 -30.21 2.62 -25.51
CA GLN A 346 -30.88 3.32 -26.58
C GLN A 346 -32.32 2.85 -26.76
N ASN A 347 -32.53 1.52 -26.76
CA ASN A 347 -33.87 0.95 -26.84
C ASN A 347 -34.74 1.39 -25.64
N ALA A 348 -34.20 1.35 -24.43
CA ALA A 348 -34.92 1.74 -23.23
C ALA A 348 -35.33 3.22 -23.26
N GLU A 349 -34.40 4.10 -23.68
CA GLU A 349 -34.71 5.54 -23.81
C GLU A 349 -35.79 5.79 -24.85
N ALA A 350 -35.70 5.16 -26.03
CA ALA A 350 -36.69 5.32 -27.09
C ALA A 350 -38.08 4.81 -26.68
N ILE A 351 -38.14 3.64 -26.02
CA ILE A 351 -39.41 3.05 -25.58
C ILE A 351 -40.05 3.88 -24.48
N LEU A 352 -39.27 4.31 -23.47
CA LEU A 352 -39.79 5.15 -22.37
C LEU A 352 -40.23 6.51 -22.84
N ASP A 353 -39.54 7.12 -23.78
CA ASP A 353 -39.95 8.40 -24.38
C ASP A 353 -41.26 8.25 -25.20
N ALA A 354 -41.39 7.14 -25.95
CA ALA A 354 -42.62 6.80 -26.64
C ALA A 354 -43.81 6.58 -25.69
N GLU A 355 -43.62 5.74 -24.65
CA GLU A 355 -44.65 5.52 -23.61
C GLU A 355 -45.12 6.83 -22.94
N LYS A 356 -44.15 7.70 -22.62
CA LYS A 356 -44.43 9.01 -22.04
C LYS A 356 -45.23 9.89 -22.99
N SER A 357 -44.88 9.96 -24.28
CA SER A 357 -45.57 10.73 -25.30
C SER A 357 -46.99 10.24 -25.48
N LEU A 358 -47.18 8.92 -25.65
CA LEU A 358 -48.51 8.32 -25.83
C LEU A 358 -49.38 8.47 -24.58
N SER A 359 -48.81 8.34 -23.38
CA SER A 359 -49.53 8.56 -22.11
C SER A 359 -50.08 9.98 -21.99
N ALA A 360 -49.45 10.99 -22.56
CA ALA A 360 -49.94 12.35 -22.54
C ALA A 360 -51.29 12.51 -23.28
N TYR A 361 -51.48 11.78 -24.37
CA TYR A 361 -52.76 11.77 -25.09
C TYR A 361 -53.83 10.94 -24.36
N GLN A 362 -53.48 9.84 -23.77
CA GLN A 362 -54.40 9.00 -22.97
C GLN A 362 -54.97 9.70 -21.74
N ARG A 363 -54.24 10.65 -21.14
CA ARG A 363 -54.69 11.42 -19.98
C ARG A 363 -55.75 12.47 -20.34
N ARG A 364 -55.82 12.91 -21.62
CA ARG A 364 -56.75 13.93 -22.11
C ARG A 364 -57.32 13.53 -23.46
N PRO A 365 -58.08 12.43 -23.50
CA PRO A 365 -58.55 11.83 -24.76
C PRO A 365 -59.50 12.75 -25.53
N GLU A 366 -60.24 13.62 -24.84
CA GLU A 366 -61.18 14.60 -25.41
C GLU A 366 -60.49 15.53 -26.44
N ARG A 367 -59.18 15.82 -26.24
CA ARG A 367 -58.42 16.68 -27.17
C ARG A 367 -58.13 16.02 -28.52
N LEU A 368 -58.28 14.71 -28.61
CA LEU A 368 -58.08 13.96 -29.88
C LEU A 368 -59.19 14.16 -30.89
N SER A 369 -60.26 14.88 -30.51
CA SER A 369 -61.27 15.36 -31.45
C SER A 369 -60.73 16.50 -32.32
N ASP A 370 -59.75 17.27 -31.83
CA ASP A 370 -59.05 18.30 -32.62
C ASP A 370 -58.14 17.65 -33.66
N ASN A 371 -58.23 18.12 -34.90
CA ASN A 371 -57.51 17.56 -36.05
C ASN A 371 -55.98 17.68 -35.88
N ASN A 372 -55.48 18.78 -35.34
CA ASN A 372 -54.04 19.00 -35.17
C ASN A 372 -53.47 18.07 -34.07
N VAL A 373 -54.17 17.99 -32.95
CA VAL A 373 -53.77 17.10 -31.82
C VAL A 373 -53.79 15.62 -32.27
N ARG A 374 -54.85 15.22 -33.03
CA ARG A 374 -54.98 13.87 -33.57
C ARG A 374 -53.84 13.55 -34.52
N ASN A 375 -53.50 14.46 -35.46
CA ASN A 375 -52.40 14.23 -36.41
C ASN A 375 -51.05 14.09 -35.67
N LEU A 376 -50.80 14.89 -34.67
CA LEU A 376 -49.60 14.73 -33.81
C LEU A 376 -49.58 13.37 -33.11
N ALA A 377 -50.72 12.94 -32.54
CA ALA A 377 -50.83 11.64 -31.89
C ALA A 377 -50.56 10.48 -32.87
N LEU A 378 -51.09 10.55 -34.12
CA LEU A 378 -50.85 9.57 -35.14
C LEU A 378 -49.37 9.54 -35.58
N GLN A 379 -48.70 10.69 -35.66
CA GLN A 379 -47.25 10.76 -35.92
C GLN A 379 -46.43 10.14 -34.77
N ASP A 380 -46.81 10.40 -33.50
CA ASP A 380 -46.14 9.80 -32.35
C ASP A 380 -46.37 8.28 -32.27
N ILE A 381 -47.59 7.81 -32.61
CA ILE A 381 -47.91 6.38 -32.78
C ILE A 381 -47.00 5.74 -33.84
N ALA A 382 -46.92 6.38 -35.03
CA ALA A 382 -46.05 5.84 -36.12
C ALA A 382 -44.59 5.78 -35.69
N ARG A 383 -44.08 6.78 -34.96
CA ARG A 383 -42.71 6.78 -34.43
C ARG A 383 -42.54 5.69 -33.37
N ALA A 384 -43.48 5.56 -32.42
CA ALA A 384 -43.47 4.52 -31.39
C ALA A 384 -43.55 3.10 -32.00
N GLY A 385 -44.24 2.93 -33.14
CA GLY A 385 -44.39 1.68 -33.84
C GLY A 385 -43.06 1.00 -34.19
N SER A 386 -42.01 1.78 -34.48
CA SER A 386 -40.65 1.23 -34.77
C SER A 386 -40.05 0.47 -33.57
N HIS A 387 -40.55 0.72 -32.36
CA HIS A 387 -40.08 0.07 -31.11
C HIS A 387 -41.10 -0.92 -30.51
N ALA A 388 -42.29 -1.01 -31.12
CA ALA A 388 -43.37 -1.86 -30.64
C ALA A 388 -43.06 -3.37 -30.63
N GLU A 389 -42.14 -3.82 -31.50
CA GLU A 389 -41.71 -5.21 -31.51
C GLU A 389 -40.91 -5.58 -30.25
N LYS A 390 -40.21 -4.61 -29.63
CA LYS A 390 -39.35 -4.80 -28.48
C LYS A 390 -40.11 -4.69 -27.16
N SER A 391 -41.32 -4.05 -27.12
CA SER A 391 -42.10 -3.86 -25.90
C SER A 391 -43.56 -4.25 -26.13
N ALA A 392 -44.02 -5.26 -25.41
CA ALA A 392 -45.44 -5.65 -25.41
C ALA A 392 -46.32 -4.56 -24.74
N LYS A 393 -45.81 -3.88 -23.71
CA LYS A 393 -46.49 -2.76 -23.06
C LYS A 393 -46.70 -1.59 -24.01
N LEU A 394 -45.67 -1.19 -24.76
CA LEU A 394 -45.77 -0.11 -25.75
C LEU A 394 -46.72 -0.49 -26.87
N ARG A 395 -46.69 -1.73 -27.39
CA ARG A 395 -47.61 -2.23 -28.39
C ARG A 395 -49.04 -2.14 -27.93
N ALA A 396 -49.32 -2.62 -26.73
CA ALA A 396 -50.66 -2.53 -26.13
C ALA A 396 -51.13 -1.05 -25.96
N GLN A 397 -50.22 -0.17 -25.54
CA GLN A 397 -50.49 1.26 -25.40
C GLN A 397 -50.81 1.91 -26.76
N ILE A 398 -50.09 1.61 -27.84
CA ILE A 398 -50.36 2.06 -29.20
C ILE A 398 -51.75 1.62 -29.59
N SER A 399 -52.07 0.31 -29.50
CA SER A 399 -53.35 -0.24 -29.90
C SER A 399 -54.52 0.38 -29.12
N SER A 400 -54.32 0.59 -27.79
CA SER A 400 -55.32 1.26 -26.96
C SER A 400 -55.56 2.70 -27.40
N LEU A 401 -54.50 3.46 -27.75
CA LEU A 401 -54.62 4.85 -28.17
C LEU A 401 -55.29 4.96 -29.58
N GLU A 402 -54.95 4.06 -30.48
CA GLU A 402 -55.60 3.95 -31.81
C GLU A 402 -57.13 3.75 -31.66
N GLN A 403 -57.53 2.80 -30.78
CA GLN A 403 -58.94 2.58 -30.50
C GLN A 403 -59.62 3.80 -29.90
N VAL A 404 -58.94 4.53 -29.02
CA VAL A 404 -59.48 5.80 -28.45
C VAL A 404 -59.68 6.86 -29.54
N ILE A 405 -58.68 7.02 -30.43
CA ILE A 405 -58.74 7.95 -31.56
C ILE A 405 -59.92 7.60 -32.46
N ASP A 406 -60.09 6.33 -32.78
CA ASP A 406 -61.19 5.87 -33.65
C ASP A 406 -62.55 6.15 -32.99
N ASN A 407 -62.70 5.77 -31.74
CA ASN A 407 -63.95 5.98 -31.00
C ASN A 407 -64.38 7.47 -30.90
N ILE A 408 -63.41 8.35 -30.59
CA ILE A 408 -63.67 9.79 -30.47
C ILE A 408 -64.01 10.42 -31.82
N ASN A 409 -63.53 9.88 -32.91
CA ASN A 409 -63.73 10.43 -34.25
C ASN A 409 -64.85 9.78 -35.02
N GLN A 410 -65.49 8.71 -34.48
CA GLN A 410 -66.69 8.14 -35.09
C GLN A 410 -67.83 9.11 -35.02
N PRO A 411 -68.52 9.42 -36.18
CA PRO A 411 -69.71 10.24 -36.15
C PRO A 411 -70.84 9.59 -35.33
N ARG A 412 -71.53 10.39 -34.51
CA ARG A 412 -72.68 9.98 -33.73
C ARG A 412 -73.97 10.57 -34.32
N SER A 413 -75.05 9.81 -34.23
CA SER A 413 -76.35 10.25 -34.72
C SER A 413 -76.94 11.25 -33.74
N VAL A 414 -77.27 12.45 -34.23
CA VAL A 414 -77.93 13.48 -33.50
C VAL A 414 -79.25 13.79 -34.19
N THR A 415 -80.41 13.60 -33.52
CA THR A 415 -81.72 13.86 -34.02
C THR A 415 -82.13 15.29 -33.62
N ILE A 416 -82.32 16.12 -34.62
CA ILE A 416 -82.79 17.48 -34.42
C ILE A 416 -84.33 17.52 -34.72
N THR A 417 -85.10 18.05 -33.79
CA THR A 417 -86.54 18.21 -33.92
C THR A 417 -86.86 19.69 -33.84
N SER A 418 -87.93 20.13 -34.62
CA SER A 418 -88.33 21.51 -34.71
C SER A 418 -89.83 21.62 -35.11
N ASP A 419 -90.31 22.81 -35.26
CA ASP A 419 -91.70 23.19 -35.67
C ASP A 419 -91.88 23.14 -37.20
N ASN A 420 -90.88 22.92 -38.02
CA ASN A 420 -90.81 22.98 -39.47
C ASN A 420 -90.79 24.38 -40.06
N ASP A 421 -90.88 25.43 -39.25
CA ASP A 421 -90.84 26.84 -39.66
C ASP A 421 -89.54 27.52 -39.20
N THR A 422 -88.86 26.93 -38.31
CA THR A 422 -87.57 27.40 -37.80
C THR A 422 -86.45 26.81 -38.71
N TYR A 423 -85.69 27.74 -39.29
CA TYR A 423 -84.49 27.36 -40.07
C TYR A 423 -83.31 27.04 -39.18
N ILE A 424 -82.78 25.86 -39.25
CA ILE A 424 -81.75 25.36 -38.34
C ILE A 424 -80.41 25.27 -39.06
N LYS A 425 -79.39 25.74 -38.34
CA LYS A 425 -77.96 25.64 -38.75
C LYS A 425 -77.12 25.14 -37.61
N VAL A 426 -76.23 24.17 -37.88
CA VAL A 426 -75.17 23.80 -36.94
C VAL A 426 -73.92 24.62 -37.26
N LEU A 427 -73.57 25.53 -36.34
CA LEU A 427 -72.46 26.46 -36.54
C LEU A 427 -71.16 25.72 -36.74
N GLY A 428 -70.41 26.04 -37.84
CA GLY A 428 -69.14 25.39 -38.19
C GLY A 428 -69.26 24.01 -38.86
N VAL A 429 -70.51 23.49 -39.04
CA VAL A 429 -70.73 22.17 -39.71
C VAL A 429 -71.59 22.34 -40.97
N GLY A 430 -72.77 22.94 -40.91
CA GLY A 430 -73.59 23.04 -42.11
C GLY A 430 -75.06 23.40 -41.78
N LEU A 431 -75.89 23.37 -42.85
CA LEU A 431 -77.32 23.72 -42.79
C LEU A 431 -78.15 22.44 -42.60
N VAL A 432 -79.12 22.49 -41.70
CA VAL A 432 -80.08 21.42 -41.46
C VAL A 432 -81.38 21.76 -42.26
N GLY A 433 -81.76 23.06 -42.30
CA GLY A 433 -82.93 23.56 -42.94
C GLY A 433 -84.20 23.61 -42.03
N GLU A 434 -85.40 23.85 -42.60
CA GLU A 434 -86.63 23.76 -41.92
C GLU A 434 -87.12 22.32 -41.89
N VAL A 435 -87.20 21.72 -40.71
CA VAL A 435 -87.46 20.27 -40.54
C VAL A 435 -88.35 20.04 -39.30
N LYS A 436 -89.24 19.03 -39.32
CA LYS A 436 -89.89 18.50 -38.14
C LYS A 436 -88.94 17.58 -37.38
N THR A 437 -88.22 16.74 -38.10
CA THR A 437 -87.23 15.80 -37.51
C THR A 437 -86.17 15.47 -38.60
N LYS A 438 -84.90 15.58 -38.23
CA LYS A 438 -83.79 15.19 -39.09
C LYS A 438 -82.65 14.65 -38.31
N THR A 439 -82.13 13.47 -38.67
CA THR A 439 -80.94 12.90 -38.08
C THR A 439 -79.71 13.32 -38.86
N ILE A 440 -78.76 13.93 -38.19
CA ILE A 440 -77.41 14.27 -38.76
C ILE A 440 -76.35 13.50 -38.06
N GLN A 441 -75.15 13.41 -38.68
CA GLN A 441 -73.97 12.78 -38.11
C GLN A 441 -73.01 13.84 -37.65
N LEU A 442 -72.71 13.87 -36.34
CA LEU A 442 -71.74 14.78 -35.74
C LEU A 442 -70.63 13.97 -35.05
N LYS A 443 -69.39 14.38 -35.20
CA LYS A 443 -68.29 13.81 -34.40
C LYS A 443 -68.44 14.22 -32.93
N PRO A 444 -67.94 13.45 -31.99
CA PRO A 444 -67.91 13.91 -30.59
C PRO A 444 -67.23 15.27 -30.48
N GLY A 445 -67.89 16.18 -29.69
CA GLY A 445 -67.46 17.56 -29.52
C GLY A 445 -68.59 18.45 -29.08
N THR A 446 -68.32 19.72 -28.85
CA THR A 446 -69.33 20.74 -28.48
C THR A 446 -69.74 21.50 -29.75
N TYR A 447 -71.05 21.55 -29.98
CA TYR A 447 -71.66 22.23 -31.13
C TYR A 447 -72.66 23.26 -30.66
N ARG A 448 -72.79 24.35 -31.43
CA ARG A 448 -73.84 25.35 -31.26
C ARG A 448 -74.81 25.23 -32.44
N ILE A 449 -76.08 25.02 -32.09
CA ILE A 449 -77.17 24.94 -33.08
C ILE A 449 -77.93 26.22 -33.01
N GLU A 450 -78.06 26.94 -34.11
CA GLU A 450 -78.81 28.17 -34.29
C GLU A 450 -80.09 27.88 -34.98
N GLY A 451 -81.23 28.36 -34.41
CA GLY A 451 -82.53 28.45 -35.01
C GLY A 451 -82.84 29.90 -35.37
N SER A 452 -83.32 30.14 -36.63
CA SER A 452 -83.73 31.46 -37.05
C SER A 452 -85.05 31.31 -37.77
N ARG A 453 -85.94 32.32 -37.54
CA ARG A 453 -87.31 32.42 -38.13
C ARG A 453 -87.68 33.88 -38.37
N GLU A 454 -88.25 34.19 -39.52
CA GLU A 454 -88.62 35.54 -39.83
C GLU A 454 -89.70 36.06 -38.81
N GLY A 455 -89.47 37.27 -38.26
CA GLY A 455 -90.28 37.84 -37.22
C GLY A 455 -90.10 37.25 -35.81
N TYR A 456 -89.07 36.41 -35.59
CA TYR A 456 -88.74 35.84 -34.28
C TYR A 456 -87.30 36.08 -33.95
N ARG A 457 -87.01 36.11 -32.68
CA ARG A 457 -85.67 36.19 -32.15
C ARG A 457 -84.95 34.85 -32.39
N SER A 458 -83.73 34.91 -32.98
CA SER A 458 -82.90 33.70 -33.15
C SER A 458 -82.54 33.07 -31.81
N THR A 459 -82.55 31.76 -31.74
CA THR A 459 -82.17 30.96 -30.59
C THR A 459 -80.88 30.21 -30.89
N ILE A 460 -79.93 30.13 -29.89
CA ILE A 460 -78.73 29.34 -29.99
C ILE A 460 -78.71 28.35 -28.80
N GLN A 461 -78.58 27.05 -29.13
CA GLN A 461 -78.48 26.00 -28.14
C GLN A 461 -77.14 25.30 -28.27
N GLU A 462 -76.45 25.16 -27.17
CA GLU A 462 -75.15 24.38 -27.12
C GLU A 462 -75.46 22.92 -26.77
N ILE A 463 -74.89 22.00 -27.53
CA ILE A 463 -74.97 20.57 -27.27
C ILE A 463 -73.60 19.98 -27.16
N VAL A 464 -73.41 18.96 -26.32
CA VAL A 464 -72.21 18.15 -26.21
C VAL A 464 -72.55 16.78 -26.77
N VAL A 465 -71.83 16.40 -27.82
CA VAL A 465 -71.89 15.05 -28.38
C VAL A 465 -70.79 14.21 -27.79
N SER A 466 -71.14 13.23 -26.97
CA SER A 466 -70.21 12.34 -26.31
C SER A 466 -69.85 11.14 -27.18
N PRO A 467 -68.62 10.58 -27.11
CA PRO A 467 -68.28 9.31 -27.80
C PRO A 467 -69.19 8.15 -27.42
N SER A 468 -69.85 8.21 -26.27
CA SER A 468 -70.79 7.17 -25.79
C SER A 468 -72.24 7.41 -26.23
N ASP A 469 -72.58 8.52 -26.86
CA ASP A 469 -73.93 8.83 -27.22
C ASP A 469 -74.37 7.94 -28.41
N THR A 470 -75.49 7.27 -28.23
CA THR A 470 -76.08 6.42 -29.24
C THR A 470 -77.27 7.12 -29.96
N ASN A 471 -78.05 7.93 -29.24
CA ASN A 471 -79.22 8.62 -29.75
C ASN A 471 -79.42 9.97 -29.03
N LEU A 472 -78.58 10.97 -29.37
CA LEU A 472 -78.78 12.35 -28.85
C LEU A 472 -79.91 13.02 -29.61
N SER A 473 -80.88 13.60 -28.89
CA SER A 473 -81.95 14.36 -29.45
C SER A 473 -81.93 15.81 -28.93
N VAL A 474 -82.09 16.78 -29.81
CA VAL A 474 -82.19 18.21 -29.48
C VAL A 474 -83.41 18.85 -30.14
N HIS A 475 -84.14 19.67 -29.38
CA HIS A 475 -85.29 20.38 -29.88
C HIS A 475 -85.01 21.88 -30.01
N VAL A 476 -85.10 22.44 -31.20
CA VAL A 476 -84.74 23.84 -31.48
C VAL A 476 -85.91 24.55 -32.17
N VAL A 477 -86.53 25.55 -31.52
CA VAL A 477 -87.64 26.32 -32.00
C VAL A 477 -87.48 27.78 -31.62
N CYS A 478 -87.82 28.72 -32.51
CA CYS A 478 -87.84 30.15 -32.20
C CYS A 478 -89.24 30.50 -31.68
N THR A 479 -89.39 30.87 -30.38
CA THR A 479 -90.69 31.13 -29.74
C THR A 479 -90.97 32.63 -29.42
N GLU A 480 -89.90 33.47 -29.36
CA GLU A 480 -90.06 34.93 -29.06
C GLU A 480 -90.24 35.70 -30.35
N LYS A 481 -91.38 36.39 -30.51
CA LYS A 481 -91.64 37.36 -31.59
C LYS A 481 -90.85 38.63 -31.37
N VAL A 482 -90.24 39.19 -32.38
CA VAL A 482 -89.54 40.49 -32.37
C VAL A 482 -90.55 41.61 -32.73
#